data_e50f71bc972c045b1f9d99b682f5ead2
#
_entry.id   e50f71bc972c045b1f9d99b682f5ead2
#
_cell.length_a   1.000
_cell.length_b   1.000
_cell.length_c   1.000
_cell.angle_alpha   90.00
_cell.angle_beta   90.00
_cell.angle_gamma   90.00
#
_symmetry.space_group_name_H-M   'P 1'
#
loop_
_entity.id
_entity.type
_entity.pdbx_description
1 polymer ?
#
loop_
_entity_poly.entity_id
_entity_poly.type
_entity_poly.pdbx_seq_one_letter_code
_entity_poly.pdbx_strand_id
1 'polypeptide(L)'
;MEFSEIFTKQRTAYEAVMESPKNIVFLDVDGVLNTVSTKERSPMGYIGIQEDKIRVLHTILTDNNAALVLTSTWKRTWSLSLPEISMDLDARYMVSRFADADIFICSKTIEDGDDRGHGIKNWLDAHPHKGWIVLDDELFWDYRDCGIFPHLIRTSYHPGEGLKEKHIRTAARLFAKQATGHQATEMPN
;
A
#
# COMPACT_ATOMS: atom_id res chain seq x y z
N MET A 1 -17.16 0.54 12.27
CA MET A 1 -17.79 0.67 10.91
C MET A 1 -18.29 -0.69 10.49
N GLU A 2 -19.49 -0.77 9.88
CA GLU A 2 -20.01 -2.03 9.35
C GLU A 2 -19.24 -2.44 8.09
N PHE A 3 -19.03 -3.74 7.86
CA PHE A 3 -18.27 -4.24 6.71
C PHE A 3 -18.84 -3.81 5.35
N SER A 4 -20.15 -3.77 5.21
CA SER A 4 -20.83 -3.28 3.99
C SER A 4 -20.46 -1.82 3.66
N GLU A 5 -20.31 -1.00 4.68
CA GLU A 5 -19.88 0.39 4.53
C GLU A 5 -18.39 0.47 4.13
N ILE A 6 -17.54 -0.37 4.74
CA ILE A 6 -16.12 -0.46 4.37
C ILE A 6 -15.97 -0.84 2.89
N PHE A 7 -16.69 -1.85 2.43
CA PHE A 7 -16.65 -2.25 1.02
C PHE A 7 -17.13 -1.17 0.07
N THR A 8 -18.17 -0.43 0.45
CA THR A 8 -18.66 0.71 -0.34
C THR A 8 -17.55 1.76 -0.48
N LYS A 9 -16.89 2.12 0.62
CA LYS A 9 -15.79 3.10 0.60
C LYS A 9 -14.56 2.60 -0.17
N GLN A 10 -14.22 1.32 -0.08
CA GLN A 10 -13.14 0.73 -0.87
C GLN A 10 -13.45 0.78 -2.37
N ARG A 11 -14.68 0.47 -2.77
CA ARG A 11 -15.12 0.58 -4.16
C ARG A 11 -15.06 2.03 -4.65
N THR A 12 -15.55 2.98 -3.87
CA THR A 12 -15.43 4.41 -4.17
C THR A 12 -13.97 4.85 -4.32
N ALA A 13 -13.07 4.34 -3.47
CA ALA A 13 -11.65 4.63 -3.59
C ALA A 13 -11.05 4.09 -4.90
N TYR A 14 -11.44 2.90 -5.33
CA TYR A 14 -11.05 2.35 -6.63
C TYR A 14 -11.59 3.17 -7.81
N GLU A 15 -12.88 3.46 -7.81
CA GLU A 15 -13.53 4.27 -8.85
C GLU A 15 -12.87 5.65 -8.97
N ALA A 16 -12.55 6.29 -7.85
CA ALA A 16 -11.87 7.58 -7.83
C ALA A 16 -10.46 7.54 -8.46
N VAL A 17 -9.74 6.41 -8.39
CA VAL A 17 -8.45 6.22 -9.09
C VAL A 17 -8.67 6.07 -10.59
N MET A 18 -9.71 5.34 -11.00
CA MET A 18 -10.04 5.12 -12.41
C MET A 18 -10.53 6.39 -13.10
N GLU A 19 -11.27 7.24 -12.39
CA GLU A 19 -11.80 8.50 -12.94
C GLU A 19 -10.75 9.63 -12.98
N SER A 20 -9.86 9.67 -12.00
CA SER A 20 -8.83 10.71 -11.88
C SER A 20 -7.53 10.13 -11.35
N PRO A 21 -6.45 10.13 -12.14
CA PRO A 21 -5.15 9.60 -11.71
C PRO A 21 -4.71 10.20 -10.38
N LYS A 22 -4.31 9.34 -9.44
CA LYS A 22 -3.77 9.69 -8.13
C LYS A 22 -2.32 9.22 -7.99
N ASN A 23 -1.65 9.69 -6.95
CA ASN A 23 -0.45 9.02 -6.48
C ASN A 23 -0.82 7.66 -5.90
N ILE A 24 0.08 6.68 -6.00
CA ILE A 24 -0.15 5.31 -5.55
C ILE A 24 0.89 4.92 -4.50
N VAL A 25 0.43 4.32 -3.42
CA VAL A 25 1.28 3.65 -2.43
C VAL A 25 1.04 2.14 -2.54
N PHE A 26 2.05 1.41 -2.99
CA PHE A 26 2.09 -0.05 -2.90
C PHE A 26 2.57 -0.44 -1.51
N LEU A 27 1.78 -1.24 -0.80
CA LEU A 27 2.00 -1.55 0.60
C LEU A 27 2.27 -3.03 0.83
N ASP A 28 3.41 -3.35 1.43
CA ASP A 28 3.58 -4.55 2.24
C ASP A 28 3.14 -4.31 3.69
N VAL A 29 2.77 -5.36 4.41
CA VAL A 29 2.27 -5.28 5.80
C VAL A 29 3.34 -5.69 6.80
N ASP A 30 3.92 -6.87 6.62
CA ASP A 30 4.94 -7.39 7.53
C ASP A 30 6.24 -6.60 7.36
N GLY A 31 6.89 -6.22 8.46
CA GLY A 31 8.05 -5.32 8.41
C GLY A 31 7.76 -3.85 8.06
N VAL A 32 6.52 -3.53 7.65
CA VAL A 32 6.06 -2.15 7.40
C VAL A 32 5.13 -1.70 8.52
N LEU A 33 4.00 -2.37 8.69
CA LEU A 33 2.99 -2.03 9.69
C LEU A 33 3.13 -2.84 11.00
N ASN A 34 4.06 -3.73 11.04
CA ASN A 34 4.45 -4.50 12.24
C ASN A 34 5.95 -4.80 12.24
N THR A 35 6.43 -5.39 13.33
CA THR A 35 7.81 -5.85 13.48
C THR A 35 7.83 -7.09 14.35
N VAL A 36 8.97 -7.78 14.45
CA VAL A 36 9.12 -8.96 15.32
C VAL A 36 8.79 -8.68 16.79
N SER A 37 8.89 -7.42 17.24
CA SER A 37 8.57 -7.01 18.61
C SER A 37 7.12 -6.60 18.83
N THR A 38 6.28 -6.61 17.79
CA THR A 38 4.85 -6.27 17.88
C THR A 38 4.14 -7.29 18.77
N LYS A 39 3.48 -6.81 19.82
CA LYS A 39 2.76 -7.66 20.79
C LYS A 39 1.36 -8.02 20.32
N GLU A 40 0.75 -7.16 19.52
CA GLU A 40 -0.57 -7.39 18.95
C GLU A 40 -0.57 -8.64 18.08
N ARG A 41 -1.68 -9.37 18.10
CA ARG A 41 -1.87 -10.57 17.27
C ARG A 41 -3.13 -10.42 16.43
N SER A 42 -3.06 -10.92 15.22
CA SER A 42 -4.23 -11.12 14.38
C SER A 42 -5.11 -12.24 14.93
N PRO A 43 -6.36 -12.36 14.48
CA PRO A 43 -7.27 -13.39 14.94
C PRO A 43 -6.76 -14.83 14.73
N MET A 44 -5.92 -15.06 13.72
CA MET A 44 -5.31 -16.38 13.45
C MET A 44 -3.96 -16.57 14.15
N GLY A 45 -3.53 -15.61 15.00
CA GLY A 45 -2.33 -15.71 15.84
C GLY A 45 -1.05 -15.20 15.21
N TYR A 46 -1.08 -14.65 13.99
CA TYR A 46 0.07 -13.99 13.38
C TYR A 46 0.36 -12.63 14.06
N ILE A 47 1.48 -12.03 13.73
CA ILE A 47 1.83 -10.69 14.22
C ILE A 47 0.82 -9.68 13.65
N GLY A 48 0.19 -8.93 14.53
CA GLY A 48 -0.85 -7.97 14.17
C GLY A 48 -0.28 -6.64 13.65
N ILE A 49 -1.15 -5.66 13.42
CA ILE A 49 -0.83 -4.36 12.81
C ILE A 49 -0.80 -3.29 13.91
N GLN A 50 0.30 -2.53 13.99
CA GLN A 50 0.50 -1.49 15.00
C GLN A 50 -0.19 -0.17 14.61
N GLU A 51 -0.90 0.41 15.57
CA GLU A 51 -1.66 1.64 15.35
C GLU A 51 -0.78 2.87 15.02
N ASP A 52 0.38 2.99 15.66
CA ASP A 52 1.32 4.08 15.37
C ASP A 52 1.80 4.07 13.92
N LYS A 53 2.01 2.89 13.33
CA LYS A 53 2.39 2.72 11.93
C LYS A 53 1.23 3.00 10.97
N ILE A 54 0.01 2.62 11.34
CA ILE A 54 -1.21 2.99 10.58
C ILE A 54 -1.34 4.51 10.51
N ARG A 55 -1.10 5.24 11.61
CA ARG A 55 -1.14 6.71 11.60
C ARG A 55 -0.12 7.32 10.66
N VAL A 56 1.10 6.79 10.61
CA VAL A 56 2.12 7.23 9.66
C VAL A 56 1.69 6.95 8.22
N LEU A 57 1.14 5.75 7.95
CA LEU A 57 0.59 5.41 6.64
C LEU A 57 -0.54 6.36 6.23
N HIS A 58 -1.49 6.63 7.14
CA HIS A 58 -2.58 7.58 6.90
C HIS A 58 -2.05 8.96 6.50
N THR A 59 -1.05 9.48 7.22
CA THR A 59 -0.41 10.77 6.89
C THR A 59 0.23 10.74 5.50
N ILE A 60 0.97 9.66 5.15
CA ILE A 60 1.56 9.51 3.81
C ILE A 60 0.48 9.56 2.73
N LEU A 61 -0.62 8.84 2.90
CA LEU A 61 -1.71 8.80 1.93
C LEU A 61 -2.39 10.16 1.78
N THR A 62 -2.72 10.80 2.90
CA THR A 62 -3.47 12.06 2.94
C THR A 62 -2.64 13.23 2.39
N ASP A 63 -1.41 13.41 2.87
CA ASP A 63 -0.56 14.53 2.47
C ASP A 63 -0.18 14.50 0.98
N ASN A 64 -0.19 13.31 0.37
CA ASN A 64 0.18 13.13 -1.03
C ASN A 64 -1.00 12.84 -1.95
N ASN A 65 -2.24 12.93 -1.47
CA ASN A 65 -3.46 12.53 -2.21
C ASN A 65 -3.26 11.17 -2.91
N ALA A 66 -2.81 10.18 -2.14
CA ALA A 66 -2.44 8.87 -2.64
C ALA A 66 -3.49 7.81 -2.33
N ALA A 67 -3.65 6.86 -3.23
CA ALA A 67 -4.47 5.67 -3.06
C ALA A 67 -3.61 4.47 -2.66
N LEU A 68 -4.20 3.52 -1.94
CA LEU A 68 -3.53 2.36 -1.37
C LEU A 68 -3.75 1.11 -2.21
N VAL A 69 -2.67 0.47 -2.64
CA VAL A 69 -2.67 -0.83 -3.35
C VAL A 69 -1.87 -1.84 -2.53
N LEU A 70 -2.45 -3.00 -2.25
CA LEU A 70 -1.77 -4.06 -1.49
C LEU A 70 -0.84 -4.88 -2.37
N THR A 71 0.40 -5.11 -1.88
CA THR A 71 1.36 -6.06 -2.45
C THR A 71 1.64 -7.23 -1.51
N SER A 72 1.32 -7.10 -0.24
CA SER A 72 1.52 -8.09 0.82
C SER A 72 0.77 -9.40 0.59
N THR A 73 1.27 -10.50 1.13
CA THR A 73 0.57 -11.79 1.18
C THR A 73 -0.78 -11.71 1.92
N TRP A 74 -0.99 -10.72 2.77
CA TRP A 74 -2.29 -10.43 3.41
C TRP A 74 -3.42 -10.14 2.41
N LYS A 75 -3.09 -9.84 1.14
CA LYS A 75 -4.07 -9.62 0.06
C LYS A 75 -4.78 -10.87 -0.43
N ARG A 76 -4.31 -12.08 -0.06
CA ARG A 76 -4.75 -13.34 -0.70
C ARG A 76 -6.26 -13.50 -0.71
N THR A 77 -6.92 -13.32 0.41
CA THR A 77 -8.37 -13.47 0.54
C THR A 77 -9.13 -12.15 0.41
N TRP A 78 -8.44 -11.00 0.33
CA TRP A 78 -9.07 -9.71 0.10
C TRP A 78 -9.48 -9.53 -1.36
N SER A 79 -10.68 -8.98 -1.61
CA SER A 79 -11.15 -8.62 -2.94
C SER A 79 -12.29 -7.60 -2.85
N LEU A 80 -12.37 -6.69 -3.83
CA LEU A 80 -13.50 -5.76 -3.99
C LEU A 80 -14.77 -6.43 -4.52
N SER A 81 -14.65 -7.57 -5.19
CA SER A 81 -15.75 -8.27 -5.85
C SER A 81 -16.32 -9.44 -5.05
N LEU A 82 -15.62 -9.90 -4.02
CA LEU A 82 -16.09 -11.01 -3.20
C LEU A 82 -16.83 -10.50 -1.97
N PRO A 83 -17.88 -11.23 -1.53
CA PRO A 83 -18.55 -10.95 -0.26
C PRO A 83 -17.57 -11.04 0.91
N GLU A 84 -17.85 -10.30 1.97
CA GLU A 84 -17.10 -10.34 3.22
C GLU A 84 -16.83 -11.78 3.73
N ILE A 85 -17.81 -12.64 3.61
CA ILE A 85 -17.73 -14.03 4.08
C ILE A 85 -16.61 -14.85 3.39
N SER A 86 -16.16 -14.42 2.23
CA SER A 86 -15.07 -15.06 1.47
C SER A 86 -13.68 -14.68 1.96
N MET A 87 -13.57 -13.63 2.80
CA MET A 87 -12.32 -13.23 3.39
C MET A 87 -12.03 -14.03 4.66
N ASP A 88 -10.78 -14.42 4.86
CA ASP A 88 -10.34 -14.99 6.12
C ASP A 88 -10.34 -13.95 7.27
N LEU A 89 -10.14 -14.45 8.49
CA LEU A 89 -10.20 -13.61 9.69
C LEU A 89 -9.10 -12.52 9.70
N ASP A 90 -7.93 -12.81 9.13
CA ASP A 90 -6.81 -11.87 9.11
C ASP A 90 -7.02 -10.76 8.06
N ALA A 91 -7.56 -11.09 6.89
CA ALA A 91 -7.94 -10.08 5.91
C ALA A 91 -9.05 -9.16 6.45
N ARG A 92 -10.04 -9.72 7.15
CA ARG A 92 -11.10 -8.94 7.82
C ARG A 92 -10.54 -8.03 8.91
N TYR A 93 -9.62 -8.54 9.73
CA TYR A 93 -8.92 -7.77 10.75
C TYR A 93 -8.15 -6.61 10.12
N MET A 94 -7.33 -6.86 9.08
CA MET A 94 -6.57 -5.83 8.38
C MET A 94 -7.47 -4.72 7.83
N VAL A 95 -8.53 -5.11 7.13
CA VAL A 95 -9.50 -4.17 6.53
C VAL A 95 -10.17 -3.32 7.61
N SER A 96 -10.56 -3.90 8.75
CA SER A 96 -11.13 -3.17 9.88
C SER A 96 -10.13 -2.19 10.49
N ARG A 97 -8.88 -2.62 10.71
CA ARG A 97 -7.82 -1.75 11.25
C ARG A 97 -7.54 -0.54 10.37
N PHE A 98 -7.58 -0.72 9.05
CA PHE A 98 -7.43 0.37 8.10
C PHE A 98 -8.65 1.30 8.11
N ALA A 99 -9.85 0.75 8.12
CA ALA A 99 -11.09 1.53 8.15
C ALA A 99 -11.23 2.38 9.44
N ASP A 100 -10.75 1.89 10.57
CA ASP A 100 -10.70 2.65 11.83
C ASP A 100 -9.82 3.90 11.74
N ALA A 101 -8.87 3.91 10.81
CA ALA A 101 -8.00 5.05 10.49
C ALA A 101 -8.40 5.78 9.19
N ASP A 102 -9.61 5.57 8.69
CA ASP A 102 -10.12 6.14 7.43
C ASP A 102 -9.24 5.81 6.20
N ILE A 103 -8.60 4.64 6.21
CA ILE A 103 -7.81 4.12 5.08
C ILE A 103 -8.63 3.06 4.35
N PHE A 104 -8.77 3.20 3.02
CA PHE A 104 -9.51 2.26 2.19
C PHE A 104 -8.60 1.71 1.08
N ILE A 105 -8.50 0.38 1.03
CA ILE A 105 -7.72 -0.32 0.00
C ILE A 105 -8.46 -0.18 -1.33
N CYS A 106 -7.83 0.42 -2.33
CA CYS A 106 -8.45 0.57 -3.65
C CYS A 106 -8.21 -0.65 -4.55
N SER A 107 -7.07 -1.33 -4.41
CA SER A 107 -6.70 -2.46 -5.28
C SER A 107 -5.62 -3.34 -4.64
N LYS A 108 -5.27 -4.41 -5.34
CA LYS A 108 -4.11 -5.27 -5.02
C LYS A 108 -3.37 -5.67 -6.30
N THR A 109 -2.09 -6.01 -6.18
CA THR A 109 -1.37 -6.70 -7.25
C THR A 109 -1.84 -8.15 -7.37
N ILE A 110 -1.73 -8.75 -8.55
CA ILE A 110 -2.24 -10.10 -8.80
C ILE A 110 -1.19 -11.16 -8.45
N GLU A 111 0.06 -10.92 -8.79
CA GLU A 111 1.16 -11.84 -8.60
C GLU A 111 1.46 -12.05 -7.12
N ASP A 112 1.89 -13.26 -6.79
CA ASP A 112 2.25 -13.69 -5.45
C ASP A 112 3.73 -14.11 -5.36
N GLY A 113 4.25 -14.11 -4.14
CA GLY A 113 5.60 -14.60 -3.86
C GLY A 113 6.70 -13.67 -4.36
N ASP A 114 7.71 -14.27 -5.01
CA ASP A 114 8.95 -13.57 -5.34
C ASP A 114 8.87 -12.64 -6.58
N ASP A 115 7.73 -12.65 -7.28
CA ASP A 115 7.47 -11.81 -8.47
C ASP A 115 6.77 -10.48 -8.13
N ARG A 116 7.06 -9.92 -6.97
CA ARG A 116 6.38 -8.72 -6.45
C ARG A 116 6.60 -7.49 -7.35
N GLY A 117 7.79 -7.33 -7.89
CA GLY A 117 8.10 -6.24 -8.81
C GLY A 117 7.29 -6.30 -10.10
N HIS A 118 7.14 -7.51 -10.69
CA HIS A 118 6.29 -7.72 -11.86
C HIS A 118 4.81 -7.43 -11.54
N GLY A 119 4.33 -7.82 -10.35
CA GLY A 119 2.97 -7.51 -9.92
C GLY A 119 2.71 -6.01 -9.82
N ILE A 120 3.65 -5.24 -9.27
CA ILE A 120 3.59 -3.78 -9.23
C ILE A 120 3.60 -3.19 -10.64
N LYS A 121 4.54 -3.63 -11.49
CA LYS A 121 4.64 -3.14 -12.86
C LYS A 121 3.38 -3.41 -13.66
N ASN A 122 2.84 -4.62 -13.63
CA ASN A 122 1.61 -4.99 -14.33
C ASN A 122 0.42 -4.15 -13.85
N TRP A 123 0.36 -3.85 -12.55
CA TRP A 123 -0.68 -2.98 -12.02
C TRP A 123 -0.55 -1.55 -12.57
N LEU A 124 0.66 -0.98 -12.59
CA LEU A 124 0.95 0.35 -13.13
C LEU A 124 0.62 0.45 -14.61
N ASP A 125 0.97 -0.57 -15.41
CA ASP A 125 0.69 -0.61 -16.85
C ASP A 125 -0.83 -0.67 -17.15
N ALA A 126 -1.64 -1.20 -16.21
CA ALA A 126 -3.06 -1.39 -16.37
C ALA A 126 -3.94 -0.27 -15.77
N HIS A 127 -3.38 0.63 -14.96
CA HIS A 127 -4.17 1.62 -14.21
C HIS A 127 -3.60 3.04 -14.32
N PRO A 128 -4.47 4.05 -14.43
CA PRO A 128 -4.03 5.43 -14.45
C PRO A 128 -3.42 5.84 -13.11
N HIS A 129 -2.27 6.53 -13.14
CA HIS A 129 -1.59 7.03 -11.94
C HIS A 129 -0.75 8.27 -12.26
N LYS A 130 -0.44 9.10 -11.24
CA LYS A 130 0.46 10.26 -11.36
C LYS A 130 1.89 9.89 -11.00
N GLY A 131 2.07 9.44 -9.79
CA GLY A 131 3.34 8.97 -9.25
C GLY A 131 3.09 7.78 -8.33
N TRP A 132 4.15 7.08 -7.92
CA TRP A 132 4.01 5.92 -7.08
C TRP A 132 5.23 5.67 -6.20
N ILE A 133 5.00 5.04 -5.07
CA ILE A 133 6.03 4.56 -4.15
C ILE A 133 5.69 3.15 -3.67
N VAL A 134 6.71 2.45 -3.18
CA VAL A 134 6.57 1.13 -2.56
C VAL A 134 7.04 1.22 -1.10
N LEU A 135 6.23 0.73 -0.18
CA LEU A 135 6.59 0.53 1.22
C LEU A 135 6.81 -0.96 1.44
N ASP A 136 8.04 -1.37 1.68
CA ASP A 136 8.42 -2.78 1.82
C ASP A 136 9.69 -2.90 2.69
N ASP A 137 9.86 -3.98 3.44
CA ASP A 137 11.08 -4.25 4.21
C ASP A 137 12.04 -5.19 3.47
N GLU A 138 11.52 -5.92 2.48
CA GLU A 138 12.30 -6.86 1.69
C GLU A 138 12.77 -6.27 0.35
N LEU A 139 13.77 -6.92 -0.23
CA LEU A 139 14.29 -6.64 -1.57
C LEU A 139 14.06 -7.86 -2.45
N PHE A 140 13.04 -7.80 -3.29
CA PHE A 140 12.75 -8.89 -4.22
C PHE A 140 13.72 -8.86 -5.39
N TRP A 141 14.01 -10.04 -5.94
CA TRP A 141 15.01 -10.22 -7.01
C TRP A 141 14.67 -9.42 -8.27
N ASP A 142 13.37 -9.26 -8.57
CA ASP A 142 12.84 -8.58 -9.74
C ASP A 142 12.72 -7.04 -9.57
N TYR A 143 12.94 -6.51 -8.38
CA TYR A 143 12.81 -5.06 -8.10
C TYR A 143 13.74 -4.20 -8.95
N ARG A 144 14.93 -4.71 -9.26
CA ARG A 144 15.87 -4.00 -10.13
C ARG A 144 15.35 -3.91 -11.56
N ASP A 145 14.93 -5.03 -12.12
CA ASP A 145 14.53 -5.15 -13.52
C ASP A 145 13.18 -4.49 -13.78
N CYS A 146 12.32 -4.45 -12.75
CA CYS A 146 11.05 -3.72 -12.77
C CYS A 146 11.16 -2.22 -12.42
N GLY A 147 12.36 -1.70 -12.13
CA GLY A 147 12.57 -0.28 -11.83
C GLY A 147 12.01 0.17 -10.48
N ILE A 148 11.86 -0.72 -9.52
CA ILE A 148 11.22 -0.42 -8.21
C ILE A 148 12.13 0.41 -7.30
N PHE A 149 13.45 0.19 -7.31
CA PHE A 149 14.38 0.80 -6.35
C PHE A 149 14.30 2.32 -6.21
N PRO A 150 14.16 3.14 -7.28
CA PRO A 150 14.03 4.59 -7.15
C PRO A 150 12.77 5.03 -6.41
N HIS A 151 11.78 4.16 -6.25
CA HIS A 151 10.47 4.39 -5.67
C HIS A 151 10.29 3.67 -4.32
N LEU A 152 11.27 2.87 -3.90
CA LEU A 152 11.20 2.07 -2.69
C LEU A 152 11.55 2.92 -1.45
N ILE A 153 10.64 2.92 -0.49
CA ILE A 153 10.91 3.30 0.89
C ILE A 153 11.08 2.00 1.68
N ARG A 154 12.33 1.61 1.84
CA ARG A 154 12.63 0.39 2.58
C ARG A 154 12.47 0.59 4.07
N THR A 155 11.67 -0.26 4.70
CA THR A 155 11.52 -0.37 6.15
C THR A 155 12.38 -1.52 6.71
N SER A 156 12.04 -2.03 7.87
CA SER A 156 12.75 -3.17 8.47
C SER A 156 11.86 -3.89 9.46
N TYR A 157 11.89 -5.22 9.44
CA TYR A 157 11.16 -6.07 10.38
C TYR A 157 11.81 -6.15 11.77
N HIS A 158 13.00 -5.54 11.98
CA HIS A 158 13.70 -5.55 13.28
C HIS A 158 12.87 -4.87 14.39
N PRO A 159 13.14 -5.23 15.67
CA PRO A 159 12.43 -4.65 16.81
C PRO A 159 12.43 -3.12 16.80
N GLY A 160 11.26 -2.53 16.97
CA GLY A 160 11.09 -1.07 17.00
C GLY A 160 11.28 -0.34 15.67
N GLU A 161 11.49 -1.06 14.57
CA GLU A 161 11.57 -0.50 13.21
C GLU A 161 10.19 -0.43 12.51
N GLY A 162 10.07 -0.77 11.25
CA GLY A 162 8.89 -0.61 10.42
C GLY A 162 8.68 0.82 9.96
N LEU A 163 7.45 1.17 9.63
CA LEU A 163 7.10 2.51 9.16
C LEU A 163 7.19 3.54 10.30
N LYS A 164 7.84 4.69 10.04
CA LYS A 164 8.11 5.76 11.01
C LYS A 164 7.89 7.15 10.40
N GLU A 165 7.74 8.18 11.21
CA GLU A 165 7.55 9.58 10.80
C GLU A 165 8.59 10.08 9.79
N LYS A 166 9.85 9.63 9.87
CA LYS A 166 10.87 9.98 8.87
C LYS A 166 10.47 9.62 7.44
N HIS A 167 9.65 8.56 7.29
CA HIS A 167 9.21 8.07 5.99
C HIS A 167 8.14 8.97 5.35
N ILE A 168 7.40 9.78 6.12
CA ILE A 168 6.47 10.80 5.61
C ILE A 168 7.22 11.78 4.70
N ARG A 169 8.34 12.34 5.20
CA ARG A 169 9.17 13.27 4.41
C ARG A 169 9.81 12.61 3.19
N THR A 170 10.18 11.33 3.32
CA THR A 170 10.74 10.57 2.19
C THR A 170 9.69 10.36 1.11
N ALA A 171 8.46 9.99 1.47
CA ALA A 171 7.35 9.82 0.55
C ALA A 171 7.02 11.13 -0.20
N ALA A 172 6.87 12.24 0.52
CA ALA A 172 6.61 13.55 -0.07
C ALA A 172 7.69 13.95 -1.09
N ARG A 173 8.98 13.73 -0.76
CA ARG A 173 10.10 14.01 -1.67
C ARG A 173 10.07 13.14 -2.93
N LEU A 174 9.76 11.85 -2.81
CA LEU A 174 9.67 10.94 -3.95
C LEU A 174 8.54 11.31 -4.89
N PHE A 175 7.36 11.64 -4.37
CA PHE A 175 6.24 12.11 -5.18
C PHE A 175 6.52 13.47 -5.86
N ALA A 176 7.11 14.42 -5.14
CA ALA A 176 7.48 15.72 -5.71
C ALA A 176 8.49 15.56 -6.86
N LYS A 177 9.48 14.68 -6.72
CA LYS A 177 10.47 14.39 -7.78
C LYS A 177 9.81 13.84 -9.04
N GLN A 178 8.82 12.97 -8.90
CA GLN A 178 8.09 12.39 -10.05
C GLN A 178 7.22 13.44 -10.75
N ALA A 179 6.55 14.32 -9.98
CA ALA A 179 5.74 15.40 -10.53
C ALA A 179 6.57 16.37 -11.40
N THR A 180 7.80 16.70 -10.99
CA THR A 180 8.69 17.57 -11.76
C THR A 180 9.27 16.89 -12.99
N GLY A 181 9.52 15.58 -12.94
CA GLY A 181 10.00 14.79 -14.08
C GLY A 181 8.99 14.69 -15.23
N HIS A 182 7.69 14.59 -14.91
CA HIS A 182 6.62 14.57 -15.93
C HIS A 182 6.45 15.91 -16.65
N GLN A 183 6.62 17.04 -15.94
CA GLN A 183 6.53 18.37 -16.57
C GLN A 183 7.66 18.65 -17.58
N ALA A 184 8.83 18.06 -17.40
CA ALA A 184 9.96 18.23 -18.32
C ALA A 184 9.76 17.47 -19.65
N THR A 185 8.90 16.46 -19.70
CA THR A 185 8.61 15.64 -20.89
C THR A 185 7.44 16.17 -21.72
N GLU A 186 6.62 17.06 -21.16
CA GLU A 186 5.42 17.63 -21.83
C GLU A 186 5.67 19.01 -22.47
N MET A 187 6.90 19.53 -22.46
CA MET A 187 7.21 20.78 -23.15
C MET A 187 7.26 20.52 -24.67
N PRO A 188 6.35 21.05 -25.49
CA PRO A 188 6.40 20.90 -26.93
C PRO A 188 7.61 21.68 -27.48
N ASN A 189 8.31 21.04 -28.43
CA ASN A 189 9.31 21.69 -29.27
C ASN A 189 8.69 22.76 -30.17
#